data_d7c721f80daef07dc503dae0604a24ae
#
_entry.id   d7c721f80daef07dc503dae0604a24ae
#
_cell.length_a   1.000
_cell.length_b   1.000
_cell.length_c   1.000
_cell.angle_alpha   90.00
_cell.angle_beta   90.00
_cell.angle_gamma   90.00
#
_symmetry.space_group_name_H-M   'P 1'
#
loop_
_entity.id
_entity.type
_entity.pdbx_description
1 polymer ?
#
loop_
_entity_poly.entity_id
_entity_poly.type
_entity_poly.pdbx_seq_one_letter_code
_entity_poly.pdbx_strand_id
1 'polypeptide(L)'
;YPFINHRLIKDTAGGYGTGNNFGDTIFSKILNLFVDRMIGMPPMFLMYISAIFKEDSNNDVFYTRDINDKELLDSDFVIFSSSIIAHETEISALEKIKDKKVFVTGVFASTFPNKYRFKNTKIIKNEPETFFYNLKKENKLNKEYLNNFFKNDEYQIENNFQTDLDELPFPDWKNYAKNYPLRNNFFSITKNVAVPILATRGCPYSCFNYCTYPLQQGRKVRARSPKNICDEIKFWMKELNTNKFVFRDPVFSINKK
;
A
#
# COMPACT_ATOMS: atom_id res chain seq x y z
N TYR A 1 -5.07 4.62 -10.13
CA TYR A 1 -4.73 3.63 -11.17
C TYR A 1 -5.33 4.07 -12.48
N PRO A 2 -4.53 4.37 -13.51
CA PRO A 2 -5.04 4.68 -14.83
C PRO A 2 -5.45 3.37 -15.51
N PHE A 3 -6.67 2.88 -15.28
CA PHE A 3 -7.13 1.62 -15.86
C PHE A 3 -8.01 1.89 -17.04
N ILE A 4 -7.48 1.64 -18.20
CA ILE A 4 -8.28 1.64 -19.41
C ILE A 4 -8.97 0.28 -19.61
N ASN A 5 -8.35 -0.85 -19.24
CA ASN A 5 -8.87 -2.17 -19.63
C ASN A 5 -8.90 -3.26 -18.54
N HIS A 6 -8.29 -3.05 -17.36
CA HIS A 6 -8.31 -4.05 -16.29
C HIS A 6 -8.56 -3.40 -14.95
N ARG A 7 -9.47 -3.98 -14.18
CA ARG A 7 -9.72 -3.54 -12.82
C ARG A 7 -8.84 -4.30 -11.88
N LEU A 8 -8.02 -3.58 -11.20
CA LEU A 8 -7.12 -4.10 -10.19
C LEU A 8 -7.63 -3.77 -8.82
N ILE A 9 -7.78 -4.81 -8.03
CA ILE A 9 -7.77 -4.68 -6.59
C ILE A 9 -6.35 -5.06 -6.17
N LYS A 10 -5.53 -4.10 -5.80
CA LYS A 10 -4.24 -4.40 -5.17
C LYS A 10 -4.52 -5.03 -3.83
N ASP A 11 -3.74 -6.05 -3.50
CA ASP A 11 -3.85 -6.70 -2.21
C ASP A 11 -3.58 -5.69 -1.10
N THR A 12 -4.52 -5.57 -0.17
CA THR A 12 -4.45 -4.62 0.95
C THR A 12 -3.28 -4.92 1.87
N ALA A 13 -2.94 -6.19 2.02
CA ALA A 13 -1.85 -6.65 2.90
C ALA A 13 -0.52 -6.84 2.16
N GLY A 14 -0.47 -6.51 0.86
CA GLY A 14 0.73 -6.57 0.04
C GLY A 14 0.88 -7.91 -0.68
N GLY A 15 0.26 -8.10 -1.78
CA GLY A 15 0.44 -9.23 -2.69
C GLY A 15 0.71 -8.75 -4.11
N TYR A 16 0.62 -9.63 -5.08
CA TYR A 16 0.77 -9.26 -6.48
C TYR A 16 -0.42 -8.46 -7.02
N GLY A 17 -1.51 -8.38 -6.27
CA GLY A 17 -2.78 -7.82 -6.71
C GLY A 17 -3.68 -8.87 -7.36
N THR A 18 -4.94 -8.54 -7.49
CA THR A 18 -5.94 -9.35 -8.17
C THR A 18 -6.65 -8.53 -9.24
N GLY A 19 -6.93 -9.15 -10.37
CA GLY A 19 -7.72 -8.53 -11.44
C GLY A 19 -9.16 -9.01 -11.38
N ASN A 20 -10.10 -8.09 -11.40
CA ASN A 20 -11.50 -8.39 -11.59
C ASN A 20 -11.92 -7.85 -12.95
N ASN A 21 -12.05 -8.72 -13.91
CA ASN A 21 -12.65 -8.41 -15.20
C ASN A 21 -13.77 -9.42 -15.46
N PHE A 22 -14.98 -8.95 -15.50
CA PHE A 22 -16.15 -9.78 -15.78
C PHE A 22 -16.42 -9.93 -17.29
N GLY A 23 -15.49 -9.47 -18.14
CA GLY A 23 -15.57 -9.53 -19.59
C GLY A 23 -15.96 -8.20 -20.25
N ASP A 24 -16.14 -8.23 -21.58
CA ASP A 24 -16.30 -7.05 -22.44
C ASP A 24 -17.75 -6.78 -22.86
N THR A 25 -18.71 -7.62 -22.43
CA THR A 25 -20.12 -7.39 -22.72
C THR A 25 -20.64 -6.12 -22.03
N ILE A 26 -21.74 -5.54 -22.53
CA ILE A 26 -22.37 -4.35 -21.91
C ILE A 26 -22.72 -4.63 -20.45
N PHE A 27 -23.24 -5.82 -20.14
CA PHE A 27 -23.58 -6.24 -18.79
C PHE A 27 -22.33 -6.33 -17.90
N SER A 28 -21.25 -6.90 -18.42
CA SER A 28 -19.97 -7.00 -17.73
C SER A 28 -19.37 -5.62 -17.44
N LYS A 29 -19.50 -4.67 -18.37
CA LYS A 29 -19.05 -3.27 -18.18
C LYS A 29 -19.83 -2.58 -17.06
N ILE A 30 -21.16 -2.78 -17.00
CA ILE A 30 -22.00 -2.25 -15.92
C ILE A 30 -21.61 -2.89 -14.59
N LEU A 31 -21.45 -4.22 -14.54
CA LEU A 31 -21.03 -4.94 -13.35
C LEU A 31 -19.65 -4.47 -12.86
N ASN A 32 -18.74 -4.27 -13.80
CA ASN A 32 -17.42 -3.72 -13.54
C ASN A 32 -17.51 -2.32 -12.92
N LEU A 33 -18.34 -1.40 -13.43
CA LEU A 33 -18.56 -0.07 -12.84
C LEU A 33 -19.13 -0.14 -11.42
N PHE A 34 -19.97 -1.12 -11.16
CA PHE A 34 -20.58 -1.35 -9.86
C PHE A 34 -19.54 -1.82 -8.83
N VAL A 35 -18.71 -2.78 -9.21
CA VAL A 35 -17.65 -3.33 -8.34
C VAL A 35 -16.63 -2.27 -7.96
N ASP A 36 -16.24 -1.39 -8.86
CA ASP A 36 -15.29 -0.29 -8.58
C ASP A 36 -15.79 0.68 -7.52
N ARG A 37 -17.10 0.91 -7.51
CA ARG A 37 -17.71 1.80 -6.52
C ARG A 37 -17.89 1.14 -5.16
N MET A 38 -17.87 -0.19 -5.11
CA MET A 38 -18.19 -0.95 -3.90
C MET A 38 -16.96 -1.48 -3.16
N ILE A 39 -15.85 -1.69 -3.85
CA ILE A 39 -14.64 -2.23 -3.25
C ILE A 39 -13.51 -1.22 -3.43
N GLY A 40 -13.17 -0.52 -2.37
CA GLY A 40 -12.11 0.48 -2.35
C GLY A 40 -11.15 0.26 -1.19
N MET A 41 -10.33 -0.80 -1.26
CA MET A 41 -9.30 -1.04 -0.25
C MET A 41 -7.93 -0.61 -0.80
N PRO A 42 -7.27 0.35 -0.16
CA PRO A 42 -5.92 0.74 -0.55
C PRO A 42 -4.89 -0.28 -0.05
N PRO A 43 -3.70 -0.31 -0.64
CA PRO A 43 -2.57 -1.02 -0.05
C PRO A 43 -2.25 -0.43 1.33
N MET A 44 -2.30 -1.27 2.38
CA MET A 44 -2.15 -0.79 3.77
C MET A 44 -0.79 -0.16 4.02
N PHE A 45 0.28 -0.67 3.41
CA PHE A 45 1.62 -0.12 3.60
C PHE A 45 1.73 1.35 3.17
N LEU A 46 0.98 1.78 2.14
CA LEU A 46 0.95 3.20 1.76
C LEU A 46 0.31 4.06 2.87
N MET A 47 -0.67 3.51 3.58
CA MET A 47 -1.32 4.21 4.70
C MET A 47 -0.38 4.35 5.89
N TYR A 48 0.43 3.33 6.19
CA TYR A 48 1.48 3.41 7.19
C TYR A 48 2.54 4.45 6.81
N ILE A 49 2.99 4.43 5.55
CA ILE A 49 3.97 5.41 5.04
C ILE A 49 3.41 6.83 5.18
N SER A 50 2.16 7.05 4.79
CA SER A 50 1.51 8.36 4.96
C SER A 50 1.50 8.80 6.43
N ALA A 51 1.13 7.91 7.35
CA ALA A 51 1.14 8.21 8.77
C ALA A 51 2.54 8.61 9.26
N ILE A 52 3.58 7.86 8.84
CA ILE A 52 4.98 8.14 9.20
C ILE A 52 5.40 9.54 8.74
N PHE A 53 5.09 9.93 7.50
CA PHE A 53 5.42 11.26 6.98
C PHE A 53 4.64 12.38 7.67
N LYS A 54 3.37 12.15 8.00
CA LYS A 54 2.50 13.16 8.63
C LYS A 54 2.77 13.43 10.09
N GLU A 55 3.53 12.58 10.76
CA GLU A 55 3.99 12.89 12.11
C GLU A 55 4.95 14.10 12.14
N ASP A 56 5.57 14.43 11.00
CA ASP A 56 6.23 15.71 10.79
C ASP A 56 5.27 16.65 10.05
N SER A 57 4.90 17.75 10.71
CA SER A 57 3.95 18.75 10.17
C SER A 57 4.46 19.47 8.92
N ASN A 58 5.74 19.33 8.57
CA ASN A 58 6.33 19.92 7.37
C ASN A 58 6.10 19.10 6.10
N ASN A 59 5.53 17.91 6.23
CA ASN A 59 5.27 17.04 5.09
C ASN A 59 3.79 17.05 4.69
N ASP A 60 3.51 17.44 3.46
CA ASP A 60 2.21 17.27 2.83
C ASP A 60 2.12 15.93 2.12
N VAL A 61 1.12 15.14 2.45
CA VAL A 61 0.88 13.82 1.86
C VAL A 61 -0.51 13.76 1.26
N PHE A 62 -0.59 13.39 -0.01
CA PHE A 62 -1.85 13.18 -0.71
C PHE A 62 -1.85 11.86 -1.48
N TYR A 63 -3.03 11.42 -1.87
CA TYR A 63 -3.23 10.20 -2.64
C TYR A 63 -3.87 10.54 -3.98
N THR A 64 -3.32 10.00 -5.04
CA THR A 64 -3.93 10.08 -6.35
C THR A 64 -3.93 8.73 -7.06
N ARG A 65 -4.87 8.58 -7.98
CA ARG A 65 -4.94 7.48 -8.95
C ARG A 65 -4.74 7.98 -10.38
N ASP A 66 -4.52 9.27 -10.54
CA ASP A 66 -4.30 9.91 -11.84
C ASP A 66 -2.86 10.44 -11.91
N ILE A 67 -2.13 9.99 -12.92
CA ILE A 67 -0.76 10.45 -13.14
C ILE A 67 -0.67 11.88 -13.67
N ASN A 68 -1.78 12.43 -14.16
CA ASN A 68 -1.87 13.81 -14.63
C ASN A 68 -2.32 14.77 -13.53
N ASP A 69 -2.52 14.25 -12.32
CA ASP A 69 -2.91 15.06 -11.18
C ASP A 69 -1.82 16.12 -10.90
N LYS A 70 -2.26 17.37 -10.76
CA LYS A 70 -1.36 18.49 -10.50
C LYS A 70 -0.55 18.29 -9.23
N GLU A 71 -1.18 17.76 -8.16
CA GLU A 71 -0.51 17.50 -6.90
C GLU A 71 0.61 16.47 -7.05
N LEU A 72 0.44 15.44 -7.91
CA LEU A 72 1.51 14.51 -8.25
C LEU A 72 2.63 15.21 -9.00
N LEU A 73 2.27 16.03 -9.99
CA LEU A 73 3.25 16.73 -10.82
C LEU A 73 4.06 17.77 -10.04
N ASP A 74 3.49 18.35 -8.99
CA ASP A 74 4.15 19.32 -8.12
C ASP A 74 4.91 18.66 -6.95
N SER A 75 4.72 17.35 -6.70
CA SER A 75 5.34 16.64 -5.57
C SER A 75 6.86 16.49 -5.70
N ASP A 76 7.56 16.46 -4.57
CA ASP A 76 8.99 16.21 -4.51
C ASP A 76 9.33 14.73 -4.75
N PHE A 77 8.51 13.84 -4.23
CA PHE A 77 8.65 12.39 -4.34
C PHE A 77 7.31 11.72 -4.59
N VAL A 78 7.35 10.64 -5.32
CA VAL A 78 6.20 9.76 -5.56
C VAL A 78 6.49 8.39 -4.95
N ILE A 79 5.54 7.85 -4.18
CA ILE A 79 5.59 6.46 -3.70
C ILE A 79 4.59 5.65 -4.50
N PHE A 80 5.12 4.73 -5.27
CA PHE A 80 4.36 3.98 -6.27
C PHE A 80 4.27 2.50 -5.90
N SER A 81 3.06 1.96 -5.89
CA SER A 81 2.81 0.55 -5.59
C SER A 81 2.71 -0.29 -6.85
N SER A 82 3.56 -1.30 -6.98
CA SER A 82 3.56 -2.24 -8.12
C SER A 82 2.57 -3.38 -7.95
N SER A 83 2.16 -3.97 -9.08
CA SER A 83 1.37 -5.20 -9.12
C SER A 83 1.67 -6.03 -10.38
N ILE A 84 1.51 -7.35 -10.33
CA ILE A 84 1.74 -8.20 -11.52
C ILE A 84 0.71 -7.93 -12.62
N ILE A 85 -0.53 -7.68 -12.27
CA ILE A 85 -1.64 -7.60 -13.22
C ILE A 85 -1.62 -6.30 -14.00
N ALA A 86 -1.13 -5.19 -13.39
CA ALA A 86 -1.08 -3.89 -14.03
C ALA A 86 0.33 -3.46 -14.45
N HIS A 87 1.31 -4.34 -14.38
CA HIS A 87 2.72 -3.92 -14.56
C HIS A 87 2.99 -3.18 -15.87
N GLU A 88 2.36 -3.55 -16.97
CA GLU A 88 2.52 -2.85 -18.26
C GLU A 88 1.98 -1.42 -18.20
N THR A 89 0.79 -1.25 -17.61
CA THR A 89 0.20 0.07 -17.40
C THR A 89 1.01 0.89 -16.40
N GLU A 90 1.53 0.25 -15.37
CA GLU A 90 2.39 0.88 -14.36
C GLU A 90 3.71 1.36 -14.97
N ILE A 91 4.34 0.56 -15.84
CA ILE A 91 5.54 0.93 -16.58
C ILE A 91 5.25 2.14 -17.47
N SER A 92 4.17 2.10 -18.26
CA SER A 92 3.76 3.24 -19.08
C SER A 92 3.47 4.51 -18.25
N ALA A 93 2.93 4.35 -17.06
CA ALA A 93 2.71 5.47 -16.14
C ALA A 93 4.04 6.05 -15.63
N LEU A 94 4.98 5.20 -15.24
CA LEU A 94 6.32 5.62 -14.78
C LEU A 94 7.11 6.32 -15.89
N GLU A 95 6.97 5.89 -17.13
CA GLU A 95 7.58 6.58 -18.30
C GLU A 95 7.07 8.00 -18.45
N LYS A 96 5.78 8.25 -18.21
CA LYS A 96 5.19 9.59 -18.29
C LYS A 96 5.66 10.52 -17.17
N ILE A 97 6.02 9.97 -16.01
CA ILE A 97 6.54 10.73 -14.86
C ILE A 97 8.05 10.50 -14.64
N LYS A 98 8.79 10.16 -15.71
CA LYS A 98 10.22 9.82 -15.65
C LYS A 98 11.12 10.90 -15.04
N ASP A 99 10.67 12.15 -15.04
CA ASP A 99 11.39 13.27 -14.45
C ASP A 99 11.15 13.39 -12.92
N LYS A 100 10.19 12.64 -12.39
CA LYS A 100 9.90 12.58 -10.97
C LYS A 100 10.77 11.56 -10.25
N LYS A 101 11.09 11.81 -8.99
CA LYS A 101 11.76 10.87 -8.10
C LYS A 101 10.73 9.90 -7.53
N VAL A 102 10.82 8.63 -7.90
CA VAL A 102 9.82 7.63 -7.59
C VAL A 102 10.42 6.51 -6.76
N PHE A 103 9.89 6.29 -5.57
CA PHE A 103 10.09 5.07 -4.81
C PHE A 103 9.04 4.04 -5.23
N VAL A 104 9.47 3.01 -5.92
CA VAL A 104 8.61 1.89 -6.34
C VAL A 104 8.60 0.84 -5.24
N THR A 105 7.44 0.36 -4.87
CA THR A 105 7.23 -0.60 -3.78
C THR A 105 6.35 -1.76 -4.22
N GLY A 106 6.26 -2.78 -3.40
CA GLY A 106 5.39 -3.93 -3.62
C GLY A 106 6.13 -5.17 -4.10
N VAL A 107 5.48 -6.32 -3.92
CA VAL A 107 6.09 -7.64 -4.15
C VAL A 107 6.56 -7.80 -5.59
N PHE A 108 5.80 -7.32 -6.57
CA PHE A 108 6.15 -7.53 -7.96
C PHE A 108 7.43 -6.77 -8.36
N ALA A 109 7.56 -5.50 -7.98
CA ALA A 109 8.78 -4.74 -8.23
C ALA A 109 9.98 -5.31 -7.45
N SER A 110 9.76 -5.78 -6.22
CA SER A 110 10.81 -6.42 -5.41
C SER A 110 11.31 -7.73 -6.02
N THR A 111 10.42 -8.48 -6.69
CA THR A 111 10.75 -9.78 -7.31
C THR A 111 11.33 -9.63 -8.72
N PHE A 112 10.84 -8.64 -9.48
CA PHE A 112 11.24 -8.37 -10.86
C PHE A 112 11.73 -6.92 -11.04
N PRO A 113 12.79 -6.51 -10.32
CA PRO A 113 13.21 -5.13 -10.24
C PRO A 113 13.63 -4.53 -11.59
N ASN A 114 14.17 -5.34 -12.50
CA ASN A 114 14.59 -4.88 -13.83
C ASN A 114 13.44 -4.28 -14.65
N LYS A 115 12.19 -4.69 -14.39
CA LYS A 115 11.01 -4.14 -15.08
C LYS A 115 10.69 -2.69 -14.68
N TYR A 116 11.17 -2.26 -13.52
CA TYR A 116 10.92 -0.93 -12.95
C TYR A 116 12.19 -0.06 -12.89
N ARG A 117 13.24 -0.46 -13.62
CA ARG A 117 14.51 0.28 -13.65
C ARG A 117 14.45 1.45 -14.61
N PHE A 118 14.11 2.63 -14.09
CA PHE A 118 14.17 3.91 -14.79
C PHE A 118 15.17 4.84 -14.09
N LYS A 119 15.62 5.89 -14.77
CA LYS A 119 16.65 6.82 -14.27
C LYS A 119 16.36 7.37 -12.87
N ASN A 120 15.10 7.71 -12.61
CA ASN A 120 14.67 8.34 -11.36
C ASN A 120 13.76 7.40 -10.53
N THR A 121 13.96 6.08 -10.61
CA THR A 121 13.23 5.12 -9.79
C THR A 121 14.18 4.43 -8.81
N LYS A 122 13.68 4.21 -7.59
CA LYS A 122 14.32 3.41 -6.55
C LYS A 122 13.32 2.39 -6.04
N ILE A 123 13.71 1.13 -6.01
CA ILE A 123 12.83 0.02 -5.61
C ILE A 123 13.12 -0.32 -4.16
N ILE A 124 12.14 -0.13 -3.28
CA ILE A 124 12.23 -0.52 -1.89
C ILE A 124 11.75 -1.95 -1.76
N LYS A 125 12.62 -2.84 -1.31
CA LYS A 125 12.30 -4.25 -1.07
C LYS A 125 11.57 -4.45 0.26
N ASN A 126 10.91 -5.58 0.39
CA ASN A 126 10.20 -6.03 1.59
C ASN A 126 9.11 -5.05 2.04
N GLU A 127 9.09 -4.66 3.31
CA GLU A 127 8.09 -3.75 3.90
C GLU A 127 8.53 -2.29 3.76
N PRO A 128 8.03 -1.53 2.78
CA PRO A 128 8.51 -0.17 2.51
C PRO A 128 8.25 0.80 3.67
N GLU A 129 7.19 0.59 4.45
CA GLU A 129 6.92 1.39 5.65
C GLU A 129 8.03 1.26 6.69
N THR A 130 8.65 0.07 6.82
CA THR A 130 9.79 -0.14 7.71
C THR A 130 10.99 0.72 7.30
N PHE A 131 11.24 0.85 6.00
CA PHE A 131 12.31 1.71 5.49
C PHE A 131 12.11 3.16 5.93
N PHE A 132 10.93 3.73 5.68
CA PHE A 132 10.64 5.13 6.05
C PHE A 132 10.58 5.31 7.56
N TYR A 133 10.07 4.34 8.30
CA TYR A 133 10.04 4.36 9.76
C TYR A 133 11.46 4.40 10.36
N ASN A 134 12.38 3.58 9.85
CA ASN A 134 13.76 3.58 10.30
C ASN A 134 14.46 4.92 9.99
N LEU A 135 14.26 5.48 8.80
CA LEU A 135 14.76 6.82 8.48
C LEU A 135 14.25 7.88 9.45
N LYS A 136 12.98 7.77 9.84
CA LYS A 136 12.40 8.68 10.84
C LYS A 136 13.06 8.52 12.21
N LYS A 137 13.23 7.28 12.70
CA LYS A 137 13.93 7.00 13.98
C LYS A 137 15.34 7.56 14.00
N GLU A 138 16.01 7.59 12.86
CA GLU A 138 17.36 8.13 12.69
C GLU A 138 17.38 9.64 12.41
N ASN A 139 16.23 10.34 12.43
CA ASN A 139 16.09 11.75 12.02
C ASN A 139 16.57 12.04 10.59
N LYS A 140 16.48 11.04 9.71
CA LYS A 140 16.91 11.11 8.30
C LYS A 140 15.72 11.21 7.32
N LEU A 141 14.48 11.21 7.81
CA LEU A 141 13.29 11.32 6.96
C LEU A 141 13.07 12.79 6.56
N ASN A 142 13.90 13.29 5.68
CA ASN A 142 13.80 14.65 5.14
C ASN A 142 14.13 14.67 3.65
N LYS A 143 13.75 15.76 2.98
CA LYS A 143 13.91 15.93 1.53
C LYS A 143 15.37 15.82 1.09
N GLU A 144 16.30 16.36 1.84
CA GLU A 144 17.73 16.34 1.49
C GLU A 144 18.27 14.90 1.52
N TYR A 145 18.01 14.16 2.58
CA TYR A 145 18.46 12.79 2.71
C TYR A 145 17.83 11.87 1.67
N LEU A 146 16.52 11.99 1.43
CA LEU A 146 15.83 11.20 0.41
C LEU A 146 16.37 11.48 -1.00
N ASN A 147 16.79 12.70 -1.28
CA ASN A 147 17.43 13.05 -2.56
C ASN A 147 18.74 12.30 -2.80
N ASN A 148 19.48 11.92 -1.75
CA ASN A 148 20.75 11.20 -1.89
C ASN A 148 20.57 9.82 -2.51
N PHE A 149 19.42 9.16 -2.32
CA PHE A 149 19.12 7.90 -2.99
C PHE A 149 19.11 8.02 -4.51
N PHE A 150 18.79 9.18 -5.05
CA PHE A 150 18.70 9.41 -6.51
C PHE A 150 20.01 9.94 -7.12
N LYS A 151 21.07 10.12 -6.34
CA LYS A 151 22.38 10.57 -6.81
C LYS A 151 23.29 9.43 -7.28
N ASN A 152 22.99 8.19 -6.92
CA ASN A 152 23.74 7.00 -7.29
C ASN A 152 22.95 6.11 -8.27
N ASP A 153 23.66 5.18 -8.92
CA ASP A 153 23.08 4.25 -9.91
C ASP A 153 22.43 3.02 -9.27
N GLU A 154 22.54 2.85 -7.95
CA GLU A 154 21.88 1.76 -7.23
C GLU A 154 20.36 1.96 -7.26
N TYR A 155 19.65 1.06 -7.91
CA TYR A 155 18.21 1.19 -8.12
C TYR A 155 17.38 0.34 -7.15
N GLN A 156 18.00 -0.49 -6.32
CA GLN A 156 17.34 -1.28 -5.28
C GLN A 156 17.80 -0.83 -3.91
N ILE A 157 16.84 -0.71 -3.00
CA ILE A 157 17.09 -0.40 -1.60
C ILE A 157 16.74 -1.65 -0.81
N GLU A 158 17.78 -2.26 -0.22
CA GLU A 158 17.58 -3.36 0.72
C GLU A 158 16.94 -2.87 2.00
N ASN A 159 15.99 -3.63 2.50
CA ASN A 159 15.23 -3.26 3.68
C ASN A 159 14.87 -4.53 4.48
N ASN A 160 14.69 -4.36 5.78
CA ASN A 160 14.32 -5.43 6.69
C ASN A 160 12.82 -5.44 6.97
N PHE A 161 12.33 -6.52 7.56
CA PHE A 161 10.98 -6.58 8.09
C PHE A 161 10.90 -5.93 9.47
N GLN A 162 9.83 -5.18 9.72
CA GLN A 162 9.57 -4.59 11.05
C GLN A 162 9.46 -5.68 12.10
N THR A 163 10.27 -5.61 13.14
CA THR A 163 10.30 -6.63 14.21
C THR A 163 9.22 -6.39 15.24
N ASP A 164 9.05 -5.17 15.71
CA ASP A 164 7.99 -4.75 16.62
C ASP A 164 6.94 -3.95 15.85
N LEU A 165 5.77 -4.55 15.67
CA LEU A 165 4.69 -3.93 14.90
C LEU A 165 3.94 -2.85 15.69
N ASP A 166 4.08 -2.82 17.01
CA ASP A 166 3.46 -1.80 17.86
C ASP A 166 4.15 -0.43 17.74
N GLU A 167 5.39 -0.42 17.25
CA GLU A 167 6.12 0.83 16.98
C GLU A 167 5.59 1.61 15.78
N LEU A 168 4.90 0.94 14.85
CA LEU A 168 4.36 1.63 13.67
C LEU A 168 3.15 2.49 14.05
N PRO A 169 3.02 3.71 13.50
CA PRO A 169 1.84 4.52 13.69
C PRO A 169 0.60 3.84 13.11
N PHE A 170 -0.59 4.23 13.54
CA PHE A 170 -1.82 3.75 12.92
C PHE A 170 -1.92 4.25 11.48
N PRO A 171 -2.39 3.38 10.54
CA PRO A 171 -2.48 3.75 9.12
C PRO A 171 -3.37 4.98 8.90
N ASP A 172 -3.01 5.87 7.98
CA ASP A 172 -3.69 7.15 7.74
C ASP A 172 -5.00 6.99 6.93
N TRP A 173 -5.97 6.30 7.50
CA TRP A 173 -7.27 6.08 6.86
C TRP A 173 -8.07 7.35 6.65
N LYS A 174 -7.95 8.33 7.54
CA LYS A 174 -8.71 9.58 7.49
C LYS A 174 -8.38 10.40 6.24
N ASN A 175 -7.10 10.53 5.92
CA ASN A 175 -6.68 11.26 4.72
C ASN A 175 -7.10 10.54 3.45
N TYR A 176 -6.93 9.22 3.42
CA TYR A 176 -7.36 8.42 2.28
C TYR A 176 -8.88 8.51 2.07
N ALA A 177 -9.66 8.43 3.14
CA ALA A 177 -11.12 8.44 3.09
C ALA A 177 -11.73 9.76 2.58
N LYS A 178 -10.96 10.85 2.57
CA LYS A 178 -11.42 12.13 1.98
C LYS A 178 -11.76 11.99 0.50
N ASN A 179 -10.91 11.28 -0.24
CA ASN A 179 -11.01 11.19 -1.70
C ASN A 179 -11.46 9.80 -2.19
N TYR A 180 -11.26 8.76 -1.39
CA TYR A 180 -11.50 7.37 -1.78
C TYR A 180 -12.31 6.62 -0.74
N PRO A 181 -13.37 5.91 -1.13
CA PRO A 181 -14.19 5.20 -0.16
C PRO A 181 -13.45 3.98 0.43
N LEU A 182 -13.52 3.82 1.75
CA LEU A 182 -13.14 2.60 2.45
C LEU A 182 -14.35 1.66 2.47
N ARG A 183 -14.45 0.77 1.49
CA ARG A 183 -15.57 -0.18 1.34
C ARG A 183 -15.06 -1.59 1.16
N ASN A 184 -15.62 -2.52 1.91
CA ASN A 184 -15.25 -3.94 1.84
C ASN A 184 -16.40 -4.85 1.44
N ASN A 185 -17.57 -4.32 1.12
CA ASN A 185 -18.74 -5.17 0.91
C ASN A 185 -19.41 -4.87 -0.44
N PHE A 186 -19.58 -5.93 -1.24
CA PHE A 186 -20.26 -5.90 -2.53
C PHE A 186 -21.75 -5.47 -2.42
N PHE A 187 -22.37 -5.73 -1.27
CA PHE A 187 -23.78 -5.44 -1.02
C PHE A 187 -24.02 -4.24 -0.09
N SER A 188 -22.98 -3.55 0.35
CA SER A 188 -23.16 -2.39 1.21
C SER A 188 -23.54 -1.16 0.39
N ILE A 189 -24.84 -1.00 0.14
CA ILE A 189 -25.45 0.22 -0.38
C ILE A 189 -25.31 1.38 0.63
N THR A 190 -25.02 1.07 1.88
CA THR A 190 -24.84 2.05 2.94
C THR A 190 -23.42 2.64 2.91
N LYS A 191 -23.31 3.92 3.24
CA LYS A 191 -22.03 4.68 3.38
C LYS A 191 -21.12 4.17 4.50
N ASN A 192 -21.22 2.91 4.89
CA ASN A 192 -20.48 2.35 6.02
C ASN A 192 -19.02 2.11 5.65
N VAL A 193 -18.17 2.90 6.25
CA VAL A 193 -16.72 2.74 6.18
C VAL A 193 -16.33 1.44 6.88
N ALA A 194 -15.61 0.56 6.18
CA ALA A 194 -15.00 -0.63 6.76
C ALA A 194 -13.48 -0.42 6.79
N VAL A 195 -12.91 -0.39 8.00
CA VAL A 195 -11.49 -0.10 8.20
C VAL A 195 -10.69 -1.41 8.23
N PRO A 196 -9.68 -1.56 7.35
CA PRO A 196 -8.79 -2.72 7.39
C PRO A 196 -7.84 -2.62 8.60
N ILE A 197 -7.65 -3.76 9.26
CA ILE A 197 -6.71 -3.92 10.39
C ILE A 197 -5.75 -5.06 10.05
N LEU A 198 -4.50 -4.92 10.44
CA LEU A 198 -3.51 -6.00 10.49
C LEU A 198 -3.12 -6.24 11.94
N ALA A 199 -3.45 -7.41 12.46
CA ALA A 199 -3.02 -7.85 13.79
C ALA A 199 -1.67 -8.59 13.73
N THR A 200 -1.41 -9.25 12.60
CA THR A 200 -0.20 -10.05 12.39
C THR A 200 0.39 -9.79 11.00
N ARG A 201 1.68 -10.03 10.85
CA ARG A 201 2.39 -10.04 9.58
C ARG A 201 3.27 -11.27 9.49
N GLY A 202 3.51 -11.71 8.26
CA GLY A 202 4.29 -12.90 7.97
C GLY A 202 3.43 -14.16 7.89
N CYS A 203 3.92 -15.13 7.11
CA CYS A 203 3.23 -16.41 6.95
C CYS A 203 4.26 -17.55 6.86
N PRO A 204 4.21 -18.55 7.77
CA PRO A 204 5.19 -19.63 7.81
C PRO A 204 4.92 -20.70 6.74
N TYR A 205 3.73 -20.70 6.15
CA TYR A 205 3.30 -21.75 5.24
C TYR A 205 3.93 -21.64 3.85
N SER A 206 4.16 -22.77 3.20
CA SER A 206 4.67 -22.88 1.84
C SER A 206 3.55 -23.35 0.91
N CYS A 207 2.59 -22.49 0.61
CA CYS A 207 1.42 -22.82 -0.21
C CYS A 207 1.81 -22.97 -1.69
N PHE A 208 2.34 -24.13 -2.08
CA PHE A 208 2.68 -24.51 -3.48
C PHE A 208 3.41 -23.41 -4.29
N ASN A 209 4.16 -22.54 -3.62
CA ASN A 209 4.90 -21.43 -4.22
C ASN A 209 4.06 -20.39 -5.01
N TYR A 210 2.73 -20.41 -4.94
CA TYR A 210 1.90 -19.39 -5.59
C TYR A 210 1.61 -18.18 -4.67
N CYS A 211 1.73 -18.34 -3.37
CA CYS A 211 1.38 -17.32 -2.40
C CYS A 211 2.51 -16.30 -2.24
N THR A 212 2.18 -15.02 -2.33
CA THR A 212 3.14 -13.92 -2.32
C THR A 212 3.32 -13.28 -0.94
N TYR A 213 2.52 -13.64 0.05
CA TYR A 213 2.64 -13.09 1.39
C TYR A 213 4.02 -13.29 2.04
N PRO A 214 4.67 -14.47 1.93
CA PRO A 214 6.02 -14.64 2.47
C PRO A 214 7.07 -13.74 1.83
N LEU A 215 6.88 -13.33 0.56
CA LEU A 215 7.77 -12.41 -0.13
C LEU A 215 7.60 -10.97 0.35
N GLN A 216 6.37 -10.59 0.69
CA GLN A 216 6.05 -9.23 1.15
C GLN A 216 6.28 -9.03 2.64
N GLN A 217 5.89 -10.00 3.46
CA GLN A 217 5.82 -9.86 4.91
C GLN A 217 6.77 -10.81 5.66
N GLY A 218 7.53 -11.63 4.92
CA GLY A 218 8.44 -12.62 5.48
C GLY A 218 7.73 -13.89 5.96
N ARG A 219 8.53 -14.87 6.38
CA ARG A 219 8.04 -16.16 6.89
C ARG A 219 7.85 -16.19 8.39
N LYS A 220 8.54 -15.31 9.13
CA LYS A 220 8.39 -15.21 10.58
C LYS A 220 7.11 -14.46 10.91
N VAL A 221 6.22 -15.10 11.65
CA VAL A 221 5.00 -14.43 12.13
C VAL A 221 5.38 -13.42 13.22
N ARG A 222 4.93 -12.20 13.05
CA ARG A 222 5.06 -11.09 14.00
C ARG A 222 3.66 -10.60 14.33
N ALA A 223 3.38 -10.32 15.57
CA ALA A 223 2.07 -9.92 16.06
C ALA A 223 2.15 -8.60 16.80
N ARG A 224 1.13 -7.78 16.62
CA ARG A 224 0.87 -6.61 17.46
C ARG A 224 0.30 -7.07 18.80
N SER A 225 0.50 -6.27 19.82
CA SER A 225 -0.15 -6.51 21.12
C SER A 225 -1.67 -6.33 21.00
N PRO A 226 -2.46 -7.10 21.74
CA PRO A 226 -3.92 -6.91 21.79
C PRO A 226 -4.31 -5.49 22.19
N LYS A 227 -3.53 -4.87 23.08
CA LYS A 227 -3.75 -3.48 23.50
C LYS A 227 -3.61 -2.52 22.32
N ASN A 228 -2.55 -2.61 21.54
CA ASN A 228 -2.30 -1.75 20.38
C ASN A 228 -3.42 -1.89 19.33
N ILE A 229 -3.88 -3.12 19.06
CA ILE A 229 -5.01 -3.38 18.15
C ILE A 229 -6.31 -2.75 18.66
N CYS A 230 -6.61 -2.92 19.96
CA CYS A 230 -7.80 -2.32 20.56
C CYS A 230 -7.75 -0.79 20.54
N ASP A 231 -6.59 -0.21 20.76
CA ASP A 231 -6.40 1.24 20.74
C ASP A 231 -6.60 1.78 19.31
N GLU A 232 -6.09 1.12 18.28
CA GLU A 232 -6.35 1.47 16.87
C GLU A 232 -7.83 1.38 16.52
N ILE A 233 -8.51 0.30 16.91
CA ILE A 233 -9.95 0.13 16.66
C ILE A 233 -10.73 1.28 17.30
N LYS A 234 -10.49 1.58 18.59
CA LYS A 234 -11.16 2.68 19.29
C LYS A 234 -10.89 4.05 18.64
N PHE A 235 -9.65 4.26 18.21
CA PHE A 235 -9.26 5.47 17.51
C PHE A 235 -10.07 5.66 16.22
N TRP A 236 -10.14 4.62 15.38
CA TRP A 236 -10.85 4.72 14.11
C TRP A 236 -12.36 4.68 14.26
N MET A 237 -12.90 4.05 15.29
CA MET A 237 -14.32 4.17 15.64
C MET A 237 -14.71 5.63 15.83
N LYS A 238 -13.89 6.38 16.55
CA LYS A 238 -14.13 7.80 16.81
C LYS A 238 -13.89 8.68 15.58
N GLU A 239 -12.73 8.51 14.92
CA GLU A 239 -12.30 9.40 13.83
C GLU A 239 -13.10 9.25 12.55
N LEU A 240 -13.60 8.05 12.25
CA LEU A 240 -14.33 7.71 11.02
C LEU A 240 -15.81 7.40 11.27
N ASN A 241 -16.26 7.48 12.52
CA ASN A 241 -17.63 7.15 12.94
C ASN A 241 -18.08 5.80 12.38
N THR A 242 -17.28 4.75 12.59
CA THR A 242 -17.52 3.41 12.08
C THR A 242 -17.43 2.37 13.21
N ASN A 243 -18.18 1.29 13.06
CA ASN A 243 -18.10 0.08 13.90
C ASN A 243 -17.71 -1.15 13.08
N LYS A 244 -17.23 -0.98 11.85
CA LYS A 244 -16.88 -2.07 10.94
C LYS A 244 -15.38 -2.12 10.71
N PHE A 245 -14.79 -3.27 11.05
CA PHE A 245 -13.39 -3.55 10.88
C PHE A 245 -13.20 -4.88 10.16
N VAL A 246 -12.15 -4.96 9.34
CA VAL A 246 -11.82 -6.15 8.57
C VAL A 246 -10.37 -6.52 8.80
N PHE A 247 -10.12 -7.63 9.46
CA PHE A 247 -8.78 -8.15 9.60
C PHE A 247 -8.26 -8.68 8.26
N ARG A 248 -7.08 -8.24 7.87
CA ARG A 248 -6.43 -8.54 6.59
C ARG A 248 -5.14 -9.34 6.77
N ASP A 249 -5.05 -10.06 7.84
CA ASP A 249 -3.92 -10.91 8.19
C ASP A 249 -3.75 -12.05 7.19
N PRO A 250 -2.52 -12.39 6.77
CA PRO A 250 -2.27 -13.59 5.97
C PRO A 250 -2.72 -14.86 6.67
N VAL A 251 -2.50 -14.91 7.98
CA VAL A 251 -2.95 -16.00 8.87
C VAL A 251 -3.44 -15.40 10.17
N PHE A 252 -4.75 -15.21 10.28
CA PHE A 252 -5.38 -14.77 11.51
C PHE A 252 -5.38 -15.89 12.56
N SER A 253 -5.22 -15.55 13.85
CA SER A 253 -5.26 -16.50 14.99
C SER A 253 -4.19 -17.61 14.98
N ILE A 254 -3.03 -17.40 14.34
CA ILE A 254 -1.93 -18.37 14.37
C ILE A 254 -1.34 -18.55 15.77
N ASN A 255 -1.35 -17.50 16.58
CA ASN A 255 -0.96 -17.53 17.99
C ASN A 255 -2.18 -17.77 18.87
N LYS A 256 -2.25 -18.94 19.50
CA LYS A 256 -3.34 -19.33 20.41
C LYS A 256 -3.11 -18.88 21.86
N LYS A 257 -2.26 -17.89 22.11
CA LYS A 257 -2.02 -17.37 23.47
C LYS A 257 -2.88 -16.17 23.77
#